data_e0ee969aee2fabf9562a12da56a25369
#
_entry.id   e0ee969aee2fabf9562a12da56a25369
#
_cell.length_a   1.000
_cell.length_b   1.000
_cell.length_c   1.000
_cell.angle_alpha   90.00
_cell.angle_beta   90.00
_cell.angle_gamma   90.00
#
_symmetry.space_group_name_H-M   'P 1'
#
loop_
_entity.id
_entity.type
_entity.pdbx_description
1 polymer ?
#
loop_
_entity_poly.entity_id
_entity_poly.type
_entity_poly.pdbx_seq_one_letter_code
_entity_poly.pdbx_strand_id
1 'polypeptide(L)'
;MLNIAIIGGSGYAGGELLRLLVTHPEVKINMVTSEQSAGKHIHDLFPGLKSLLDIKFERFDRDEAARRADLIFLALPAGGSAEPVSRLVSMG
;
A
#
# COMPACT_ATOMS: atom_id res chain seq x y z
N MET A 1 8.32 -5.90 14.47
CA MET A 1 7.22 -5.28 13.75
C MET A 1 7.29 -5.69 12.28
N LEU A 2 6.15 -6.03 11.72
CA LEU A 2 6.07 -6.53 10.35
C LEU A 2 6.03 -5.37 9.37
N ASN A 3 6.95 -5.35 8.43
CA ASN A 3 6.99 -4.31 7.41
C ASN A 3 6.12 -4.71 6.22
N ILE A 4 5.28 -3.80 5.78
CA ILE A 4 4.28 -4.09 4.74
C ILE A 4 4.44 -3.12 3.58
N ALA A 5 4.31 -3.65 2.37
CA ALA A 5 4.19 -2.85 1.16
C ALA A 5 2.80 -3.06 0.59
N ILE A 6 2.19 -1.99 0.12
CA ILE A 6 0.89 -2.05 -0.53
C ILE A 6 1.07 -1.59 -1.97
N ILE A 7 0.77 -2.48 -2.89
CA ILE A 7 0.91 -2.20 -4.32
C ILE A 7 -0.45 -1.78 -4.86
N GLY A 8 -0.51 -0.62 -5.47
CA GLY A 8 -1.76 -0.10 -6.00
C GLY A 8 -2.61 0.60 -4.95
N GLY A 9 -1.97 1.35 -4.07
CA GLY A 9 -2.63 1.91 -2.90
C GLY A 9 -3.52 3.11 -3.12
N SER A 10 -3.60 3.64 -4.34
CA SER A 10 -4.40 4.84 -4.57
C SER A 10 -5.85 4.52 -4.93
N GLY A 11 -6.19 3.26 -5.16
CA GLY A 11 -7.55 2.88 -5.46
C GLY A 11 -8.40 2.67 -4.22
N TYR A 12 -9.65 2.30 -4.43
CA TYR A 12 -10.57 2.09 -3.33
C TYR A 12 -10.10 0.98 -2.38
N ALA A 13 -9.72 -0.16 -2.95
CA ALA A 13 -9.26 -1.27 -2.12
C ALA A 13 -7.98 -0.93 -1.38
N GLY A 14 -7.07 -0.21 -2.04
CA GLY A 14 -5.84 0.23 -1.39
C GLY A 14 -6.11 1.18 -0.24
N GLY A 15 -7.05 2.09 -0.42
CA GLY A 15 -7.43 3.01 0.64
C GLY A 15 -8.01 2.30 1.84
N GLU A 16 -8.82 1.29 1.61
CA GLU A 16 -9.37 0.51 2.71
C GLU A 16 -8.29 -0.26 3.46
N LEU A 17 -7.35 -0.85 2.73
CA LEU A 17 -6.22 -1.51 3.37
C LEU A 17 -5.39 -0.55 4.19
N LEU A 18 -5.13 0.64 3.66
CA LEU A 18 -4.37 1.64 4.40
C LEU A 18 -5.05 1.98 5.72
N ARG A 19 -6.36 2.20 5.66
CA ARG A 19 -7.11 2.55 6.87
C ARG A 19 -7.06 1.45 7.91
N LEU A 20 -7.15 0.21 7.48
CA LEU A 20 -7.12 -0.92 8.41
C LEU A 20 -5.73 -1.15 8.99
N LEU A 21 -4.71 -1.01 8.17
CA LEU A 21 -3.37 -1.39 8.58
C LEU A 21 -2.61 -0.27 9.29
N VAL A 22 -2.95 0.98 9.02
CA VAL A 22 -2.20 2.10 9.60
C VAL A 22 -2.33 2.15 11.12
N THR A 23 -3.43 1.64 11.65
CA THR A 23 -3.65 1.61 13.10
C THR A 23 -3.33 0.26 13.72
N HIS A 24 -2.88 -0.71 12.92
CA HIS A 24 -2.56 -2.03 13.45
C HIS A 24 -1.27 -1.96 14.24
N PRO A 25 -1.26 -2.41 15.50
CA PRO A 25 -0.11 -2.19 16.38
C PRO A 25 1.13 -2.99 16.03
N GLU A 26 0.99 -4.02 15.22
CA GLU A 26 2.13 -4.90 14.93
C GLU A 26 2.61 -4.82 13.50
N VAL A 27 2.10 -3.88 12.72
CA VAL A 27 2.56 -3.71 11.35
C VAL A 27 3.01 -2.28 11.12
N LYS A 28 3.94 -2.14 10.19
CA LYS A 28 4.40 -0.83 9.76
C LYS A 28 4.26 -0.77 8.24
N ILE A 29 3.53 0.21 7.75
CA ILE A 29 3.41 0.42 6.32
C ILE A 29 4.67 1.13 5.85
N ASN A 30 5.48 0.43 5.08
CA ASN A 30 6.78 0.89 4.69
C ASN A 30 6.83 1.43 3.26
N MET A 31 5.88 0.99 2.44
CA MET A 31 5.86 1.37 1.03
C MET A 31 4.44 1.25 0.52
N VAL A 32 4.00 2.26 -0.21
CA VAL A 32 2.72 2.22 -0.91
C VAL A 32 2.97 2.70 -2.32
N THR A 33 2.56 1.93 -3.30
CA THR A 33 2.82 2.29 -4.69
C THR A 33 1.56 2.70 -5.41
N SER A 34 1.72 3.58 -6.36
CA SER A 34 0.67 3.99 -7.27
C SER A 34 1.30 4.61 -8.50
N GLU A 35 0.98 4.06 -9.65
CA GLU A 35 1.51 4.63 -10.89
C GLU A 35 0.93 6.00 -11.18
N GLN A 36 -0.31 6.23 -10.77
CA GLN A 36 -0.98 7.49 -11.04
C GLN A 36 -0.59 8.58 -10.04
N SER A 37 -0.28 8.19 -8.83
CA SER A 37 -0.08 9.16 -7.74
C SER A 37 1.34 9.20 -7.21
N ALA A 38 2.26 8.54 -7.89
CA ALA A 38 3.66 8.51 -7.43
C ALA A 38 4.18 9.94 -7.23
N GLY A 39 4.83 10.16 -6.11
CA GLY A 39 5.34 11.46 -5.74
C GLY A 39 4.42 12.27 -4.88
N LYS A 40 3.14 11.93 -4.82
CA LYS A 40 2.19 12.62 -3.95
C LYS A 40 2.20 11.99 -2.57
N HIS A 41 1.89 12.78 -1.57
CA HIS A 41 1.74 12.24 -0.21
C HIS A 41 0.47 11.38 -0.12
N ILE A 42 0.54 10.35 0.71
CA ILE A 42 -0.63 9.51 0.93
C ILE A 42 -1.81 10.34 1.39
N HIS A 43 -1.57 11.28 2.31
CA HIS A 43 -2.66 12.10 2.85
C HIS A 43 -3.23 13.10 1.85
N ASP A 44 -2.61 13.29 0.69
CA ASP A 44 -3.22 14.11 -0.35
C ASP A 44 -4.47 13.43 -0.92
N LEU A 45 -4.44 12.11 -0.99
CA LEU A 45 -5.58 11.33 -1.46
C LEU A 45 -6.48 10.87 -0.32
N PHE A 46 -5.90 10.65 0.84
CA PHE A 46 -6.62 10.15 2.01
C PHE A 46 -6.35 11.05 3.20
N PRO A 47 -7.00 12.23 3.24
CA PRO A 47 -6.69 13.23 4.27
C PRO A 47 -6.83 12.74 5.70
N GLY A 48 -7.69 11.75 5.91
CA GLY A 48 -7.85 11.19 7.25
C GLY A 48 -6.62 10.50 7.79
N LEU A 49 -5.63 10.24 6.94
CA LEU A 49 -4.41 9.57 7.37
C LEU A 49 -3.26 10.53 7.63
N LYS A 50 -3.51 11.83 7.58
CA LYS A 50 -2.44 12.82 7.65
C LYS A 50 -1.57 12.69 8.89
N SER A 51 -2.16 12.44 10.03
CA SER A 51 -1.39 12.33 11.27
C SER A 51 -0.93 10.90 11.56
N LEU A 52 -1.34 9.96 10.73
CA LEU A 52 -1.05 8.55 10.98
C LEU A 52 0.01 8.00 10.06
N LEU A 53 0.13 8.54 8.87
CA LEU A 53 1.06 8.00 7.87
C LEU A 53 1.57 9.14 7.00
N ASP A 54 2.85 9.42 7.12
CA ASP A 54 3.46 10.54 6.40
C ASP A 54 4.51 10.00 5.43
N ILE A 55 4.05 9.33 4.40
CA ILE A 55 4.93 8.87 3.32
C ILE A 55 4.29 9.21 1.99
N LYS A 56 5.07 9.10 0.94
CA LYS A 56 4.60 9.38 -0.40
C LYS A 56 4.33 8.08 -1.15
N PHE A 57 3.42 8.15 -2.11
CA PHE A 57 3.29 7.06 -3.06
C PHE A 57 4.56 6.95 -3.88
N GLU A 58 4.97 5.73 -4.17
CA GLU A 58 6.14 5.44 -4.98
C GLU A 58 5.71 4.66 -6.21
N ARG A 59 6.57 4.63 -7.20
CA ARG A 59 6.36 3.74 -8.32
C ARG A 59 6.71 2.33 -7.88
N PHE A 60 6.04 1.36 -8.45
CA PHE A 60 6.32 -0.02 -8.11
C PHE A 60 7.72 -0.40 -8.58
N ASP A 61 8.49 -0.97 -7.68
CA ASP A 61 9.80 -1.53 -7.95
C ASP A 61 9.86 -2.84 -7.19
N ARG A 62 9.90 -3.93 -7.91
CA ARG A 62 9.86 -5.24 -7.33
C ARG A 62 10.98 -5.50 -6.34
N ASP A 63 12.19 -5.10 -6.70
CA ASP A 63 13.35 -5.35 -5.83
C ASP A 63 13.28 -4.51 -4.56
N GLU A 64 12.84 -3.28 -4.69
CA GLU A 64 12.67 -2.42 -3.53
C GLU A 64 11.59 -2.97 -2.59
N ALA A 65 10.49 -3.42 -3.15
CA ALA A 65 9.43 -3.98 -2.33
C ALA A 65 9.89 -5.22 -1.60
N ALA A 66 10.61 -6.10 -2.30
CA ALA A 66 11.12 -7.32 -1.69
C ALA A 66 12.12 -7.03 -0.58
N ARG A 67 12.93 -5.99 -0.74
CA ARG A 67 13.93 -5.62 0.25
C ARG A 67 13.34 -4.95 1.47
N ARG A 68 12.29 -4.15 1.26
CA ARG A 68 11.76 -3.27 2.29
C ARG A 68 10.56 -3.84 3.03
N ALA A 69 9.98 -4.92 2.55
CA ALA A 69 8.75 -5.44 3.14
C ALA A 69 8.84 -6.93 3.41
N ASP A 70 8.20 -7.32 4.49
CA ASP A 70 8.07 -8.74 4.83
C ASP A 70 6.84 -9.33 4.15
N LEU A 71 5.81 -8.51 3.95
CA LEU A 71 4.57 -8.91 3.28
C LEU A 71 4.19 -7.86 2.26
N ILE A 72 3.64 -8.30 1.16
CA ILE A 72 3.18 -7.41 0.11
C ILE A 72 1.71 -7.67 -0.15
N PHE A 73 0.90 -6.63 -0.04
CA PHE A 73 -0.50 -6.68 -0.41
C PHE A 73 -0.67 -6.10 -1.80
N LEU A 74 -1.37 -6.83 -2.65
CA LEU A 74 -1.70 -6.34 -3.98
C LEU A 74 -3.13 -5.82 -3.95
N ALA A 75 -3.29 -4.53 -4.15
CA ALA A 75 -4.59 -3.89 -4.15
C ALA A 75 -4.85 -3.28 -5.52
N LEU A 76 -4.85 -4.13 -6.52
CA LEU A 76 -4.99 -3.68 -7.89
C LEU A 76 -6.43 -3.29 -8.19
N PRO A 77 -6.62 -2.40 -9.16
CA PRO A 77 -7.97 -2.00 -9.55
C PRO A 77 -8.80 -3.21 -9.96
N ALA A 78 -10.05 -3.20 -9.58
CA ALA A 78 -10.94 -4.30 -9.91
C ALA A 78 -11.40 -4.28 -11.36
N GLY A 79 -11.09 -3.25 -12.10
CA GLY A 79 -11.57 -3.10 -13.45
C GLY A 79 -11.17 -4.25 -14.34
N GLY A 80 -12.12 -4.93 -14.87
CA GLY A 80 -11.88 -6.01 -15.79
C GLY A 80 -11.34 -7.28 -15.18
N SER A 81 -11.12 -7.31 -13.91
CA SER A 81 -10.59 -8.50 -13.26
C SER A 81 -11.62 -9.09 -12.33
N ALA A 82 -11.82 -10.38 -12.42
CA ALA A 82 -12.69 -11.09 -11.51
C ALA A 82 -11.92 -11.55 -10.26
N GLU A 83 -10.65 -11.38 -10.25
CA GLU A 83 -9.86 -11.82 -9.12
C GLU A 83 -10.04 -10.93 -7.90
N PRO A 84 -9.89 -11.50 -6.73
CA PRO A 84 -9.89 -10.67 -5.52
C PRO A 84 -8.85 -9.59 -5.66
N VAL A 85 -9.21 -8.42 -5.26
CA VAL A 85 -8.34 -7.28 -5.44
C VAL A 85 -7.19 -7.25 -4.45
N SER A 86 -7.28 -8.02 -3.41
CA SER A 86 -6.21 -8.00 -2.43
C SER A 86 -5.66 -9.40 -2.29
N ARG A 87 -4.38 -9.51 -2.46
CA ARG A 87 -3.70 -10.78 -2.35
C ARG A 87 -2.49 -10.61 -1.47
N LEU A 88 -2.33 -11.50 -0.54
CA LEU A 88 -1.18 -11.49 0.33
C LEU A 88 -0.07 -12.30 -0.30
N VAL A 89 1.08 -11.67 -0.48
CA VAL A 89 2.23 -12.33 -1.07
C VAL A 89 3.41 -12.19 -0.13
N SER A 90 4.02 -13.30 0.19
CA SER A 90 5.24 -13.29 0.98
C SER A 90 6.41 -13.35 0.02
N MET A 91 7.34 -12.43 0.18
CA MET A 91 8.49 -12.34 -0.68
C MET A 91 9.77 -12.53 0.12
N GLY A 92 9.71 -13.32 1.06
CA GLY A 92 10.82 -13.55 1.95
C GLY A 92 11.98 -14.23 1.32
#